data_2ac0d05ec28e649c9ff4b34aebbad8bf
#
_entry.id   2ac0d05ec28e649c9ff4b34aebbad8bf
#
_cell.length_a   1.000
_cell.length_b   1.000
_cell.length_c   1.000
_cell.angle_alpha   90.00
_cell.angle_beta   90.00
_cell.angle_gamma   90.00
#
_symmetry.space_group_name_H-M   'P 1'
#
loop_
_entity.id
_entity.type
_entity.pdbx_description
1 polymer ?
#
loop_
_entity_poly.entity_id
_entity_poly.type
_entity_poly.pdbx_seq_one_letter_code
_entity_poly.pdbx_strand_id
1 'polypeptide(L)'
;MVKDKILVIGASGQIGVELTLALRKVYGNNNVVASDLREENELLKGTGPYVSLDVMNKEMLHVQVIRQNITQIYLLAAILSATGEKNPNLAWNLNMQGLLNVLDIAREEQIQKVYWPSSIAVFGPTSPKINCPQQTIIEPITVYGISKYAGEFWCNYYHQRYGVDVRSLRY
;
A
#
# COMPACT_ATOMS: atom_id res chain seq x y z
N MET A 1 20.35 -17.80 3.10
CA MET A 1 19.45 -16.65 3.32
C MET A 1 18.23 -16.83 2.44
N VAL A 2 17.03 -16.78 3.01
CA VAL A 2 15.79 -16.79 2.22
C VAL A 2 15.80 -15.51 1.38
N LYS A 3 15.61 -15.67 0.07
CA LYS A 3 15.63 -14.54 -0.86
C LYS A 3 14.31 -13.80 -0.72
N ASP A 4 14.33 -12.47 -0.53
CA ASP A 4 13.11 -11.66 -0.42
C ASP A 4 12.18 -11.89 -1.61
N LYS A 5 10.90 -12.09 -1.30
CA LYS A 5 9.80 -12.17 -2.25
C LYS A 5 8.83 -11.02 -2.00
N ILE A 6 8.61 -10.22 -3.00
CA ILE A 6 7.91 -8.94 -2.89
C ILE A 6 6.60 -8.99 -3.67
N LEU A 7 5.51 -8.54 -3.03
CA LEU A 7 4.23 -8.29 -3.69
C LEU A 7 3.98 -6.78 -3.76
N VAL A 8 3.77 -6.25 -4.96
CA VAL A 8 3.37 -4.85 -5.18
C VAL A 8 1.91 -4.83 -5.58
N ILE A 9 1.03 -4.30 -4.73
CA ILE A 9 -0.42 -4.19 -4.95
C ILE A 9 -0.72 -2.77 -5.43
N GLY A 10 -1.34 -2.62 -6.59
CA GLY A 10 -1.49 -1.35 -7.29
C GLY A 10 -0.34 -1.06 -8.26
N ALA A 11 0.28 -2.12 -8.78
CA ALA A 11 1.48 -2.05 -9.62
C ALA A 11 1.26 -1.35 -10.97
N SER A 12 0.05 -1.33 -11.51
CA SER A 12 -0.28 -0.64 -12.76
C SER A 12 -0.53 0.88 -12.59
N GLY A 13 -0.40 1.41 -11.36
CA GLY A 13 -0.45 2.84 -11.08
C GLY A 13 0.86 3.55 -11.39
N GLN A 14 0.86 4.89 -11.37
CA GLN A 14 2.04 5.72 -11.65
C GLN A 14 3.24 5.34 -10.79
N ILE A 15 3.11 5.36 -9.47
CA ILE A 15 4.17 4.96 -8.54
C ILE A 15 4.43 3.45 -8.66
N GLY A 16 3.37 2.65 -8.85
CA GLY A 16 3.44 1.19 -8.91
C GLY A 16 4.36 0.68 -10.02
N VAL A 17 4.27 1.24 -11.21
CA VAL A 17 5.11 0.86 -12.35
C VAL A 17 6.59 1.13 -12.04
N GLU A 18 6.92 2.36 -11.68
CA GLU A 18 8.29 2.78 -11.39
C GLU A 18 8.89 1.98 -10.24
N LEU A 19 8.14 1.82 -9.14
CA LEU A 19 8.59 1.07 -7.98
C LEU A 19 8.79 -0.42 -8.32
N THR A 20 7.89 -1.03 -9.07
CA THR A 20 8.01 -2.43 -9.48
C THR A 20 9.27 -2.66 -10.31
N LEU A 21 9.53 -1.80 -11.30
CA LEU A 21 10.74 -1.89 -12.13
C LEU A 21 12.01 -1.68 -11.31
N ALA A 22 12.00 -0.72 -10.38
CA ALA A 22 13.14 -0.47 -9.49
C ALA A 22 13.40 -1.67 -8.56
N LEU A 23 12.36 -2.23 -7.96
CA LEU A 23 12.48 -3.42 -7.10
C LEU A 23 12.97 -4.64 -7.89
N ARG A 24 12.50 -4.85 -9.15
CA ARG A 24 12.99 -5.92 -10.02
C ARG A 24 14.48 -5.81 -10.32
N LYS A 25 15.00 -4.60 -10.49
CA LYS A 25 16.45 -4.38 -10.65
C LYS A 25 17.27 -4.78 -9.42
N VAL A 26 16.72 -4.54 -8.22
CA VAL A 26 17.42 -4.83 -6.94
C VAL A 26 17.29 -6.29 -6.54
N TYR A 27 16.08 -6.82 -6.59
CA TYR A 27 15.76 -8.14 -6.04
C TYR A 27 15.72 -9.25 -7.11
N GLY A 28 15.71 -8.88 -8.38
CA GLY A 28 15.55 -9.77 -9.54
C GLY A 28 14.09 -9.93 -9.95
N ASN A 29 13.87 -10.02 -11.26
CA ASN A 29 12.54 -10.01 -11.89
C ASN A 29 11.55 -11.01 -11.28
N ASN A 30 12.00 -12.25 -11.08
CA ASN A 30 11.16 -13.34 -10.57
C ASN A 30 10.86 -13.27 -9.05
N ASN A 31 11.46 -12.31 -8.35
CA ASN A 31 11.26 -12.12 -6.91
C ASN A 31 10.29 -10.97 -6.60
N VAL A 32 9.80 -10.27 -7.62
CA VAL A 32 8.85 -9.16 -7.45
C VAL A 32 7.61 -9.43 -8.27
N VAL A 33 6.54 -9.82 -7.59
CA VAL A 33 5.21 -10.04 -8.16
C VAL A 33 4.47 -8.71 -8.22
N ALA A 34 4.17 -8.26 -9.42
CA ALA A 34 3.29 -7.11 -9.63
C ALA A 34 1.82 -7.56 -9.54
N SER A 35 0.96 -6.76 -8.93
CA SER A 35 -0.48 -7.04 -8.93
C SER A 35 -1.31 -5.76 -8.99
N ASP A 36 -2.45 -5.84 -9.67
CA ASP A 36 -3.45 -4.77 -9.76
C ASP A 36 -4.82 -5.39 -10.08
N LEU A 37 -5.91 -4.66 -9.81
CA LEU A 37 -7.23 -5.02 -10.29
C LEU A 37 -7.36 -4.80 -11.81
N ARG A 38 -6.65 -3.79 -12.32
CA ARG A 38 -6.56 -3.47 -13.75
C ARG A 38 -5.67 -4.47 -14.47
N GLU A 39 -5.66 -4.41 -15.80
CA GLU A 39 -4.70 -5.15 -16.62
C GLU A 39 -3.25 -4.72 -16.35
N GLU A 40 -2.32 -5.61 -16.69
CA GLU A 40 -0.89 -5.34 -16.58
C GLU A 40 -0.51 -4.13 -17.44
N ASN A 41 0.19 -3.17 -16.83
CA ASN A 41 0.71 -2.01 -17.56
C ASN A 41 1.74 -2.45 -18.62
N GLU A 42 1.71 -1.83 -19.79
CA GLU A 42 2.60 -2.16 -20.92
C GLU A 42 4.08 -2.17 -20.54
N LEU A 43 4.52 -1.26 -19.66
CA LEU A 43 5.89 -1.17 -19.19
C LEU A 43 6.31 -2.33 -18.26
N LEU A 44 5.36 -3.05 -17.70
CA LEU A 44 5.62 -4.22 -16.85
C LEU A 44 5.62 -5.53 -17.63
N LYS A 45 4.99 -5.56 -18.79
CA LYS A 45 4.86 -6.78 -19.60
C LYS A 45 6.23 -7.41 -19.91
N GLY A 46 6.34 -8.70 -19.64
CA GLY A 46 7.56 -9.45 -19.88
C GLY A 46 8.73 -9.14 -18.94
N THR A 47 8.59 -8.24 -17.97
CA THR A 47 9.66 -7.89 -17.03
C THR A 47 9.67 -8.75 -15.76
N GLY A 48 8.60 -9.54 -15.51
CA GLY A 48 8.49 -10.43 -14.34
C GLY A 48 7.04 -10.89 -14.10
N PRO A 49 6.75 -11.61 -13.01
CA PRO A 49 5.42 -12.13 -12.75
C PRO A 49 4.38 -11.02 -12.48
N TYR A 50 3.17 -11.24 -12.99
CA TYR A 50 2.00 -10.40 -12.77
C TYR A 50 0.78 -11.24 -12.35
N VAL A 51 -0.03 -10.71 -11.44
CA VAL A 51 -1.27 -11.35 -10.96
C VAL A 51 -2.39 -10.32 -10.90
N SER A 52 -3.52 -10.60 -11.56
CA SER A 52 -4.73 -9.80 -11.35
C SER A 52 -5.28 -10.07 -9.95
N LEU A 53 -5.39 -9.04 -9.12
CA LEU A 53 -5.73 -9.17 -7.71
C LEU A 53 -6.51 -7.95 -7.22
N ASP A 54 -7.67 -8.21 -6.61
CA ASP A 54 -8.42 -7.22 -5.85
C ASP A 54 -8.01 -7.28 -4.38
N VAL A 55 -7.47 -6.17 -3.86
CA VAL A 55 -7.07 -6.05 -2.45
C VAL A 55 -8.26 -6.19 -1.48
N MET A 56 -9.48 -5.98 -1.97
CA MET A 56 -10.71 -6.20 -1.19
C MET A 56 -11.04 -7.67 -1.01
N ASN A 57 -10.52 -8.55 -1.86
CA ASN A 57 -10.68 -10.00 -1.70
C ASN A 57 -9.54 -10.56 -0.83
N LYS A 58 -9.76 -10.53 0.51
CA LYS A 58 -8.79 -11.00 1.49
C LYS A 58 -8.35 -12.45 1.26
N GLU A 59 -9.28 -13.33 0.88
CA GLU A 59 -8.98 -14.76 0.66
C GLU A 59 -8.02 -14.96 -0.51
N MET A 60 -8.31 -14.32 -1.65
CA MET A 60 -7.42 -14.40 -2.83
C MET A 60 -6.07 -13.76 -2.57
N LEU A 61 -6.04 -12.62 -1.86
CA LEU A 61 -4.78 -11.99 -1.44
C LEU A 61 -3.95 -12.94 -0.56
N HIS A 62 -4.57 -13.58 0.43
CA HIS A 62 -3.92 -14.54 1.32
C HIS A 62 -3.37 -15.74 0.54
N VAL A 63 -4.16 -16.32 -0.37
CA VAL A 63 -3.70 -17.41 -1.26
C VAL A 63 -2.47 -17.00 -2.07
N GLN A 64 -2.44 -15.77 -2.62
CA GLN A 64 -1.28 -15.30 -3.39
C GLN A 64 -0.05 -15.09 -2.49
N VAL A 65 -0.22 -14.57 -1.28
CA VAL A 65 0.87 -14.40 -0.31
C VAL A 65 1.55 -15.73 -0.01
N ILE A 66 0.76 -16.77 0.31
CA ILE A 66 1.28 -18.11 0.60
C ILE A 66 1.91 -18.75 -0.65
N ARG A 67 1.19 -18.77 -1.78
CA ARG A 67 1.63 -19.44 -3.01
C ARG A 67 2.94 -18.88 -3.55
N GLN A 68 3.15 -17.58 -3.43
CA GLN A 68 4.34 -16.88 -3.91
C GLN A 68 5.45 -16.79 -2.85
N ASN A 69 5.22 -17.30 -1.62
CA ASN A 69 6.12 -17.17 -0.48
C ASN A 69 6.53 -15.71 -0.22
N ILE A 70 5.54 -14.81 -0.22
CA ILE A 70 5.78 -13.37 -0.08
C ILE A 70 6.34 -13.05 1.30
N THR A 71 7.40 -12.25 1.35
CA THR A 71 8.04 -11.78 2.58
C THR A 71 7.87 -10.27 2.80
N GLN A 72 7.58 -9.51 1.73
CA GLN A 72 7.35 -8.08 1.81
C GLN A 72 6.17 -7.67 0.93
N ILE A 73 5.34 -6.75 1.42
CA ILE A 73 4.17 -6.22 0.68
C ILE A 73 4.29 -4.70 0.54
N TYR A 74 4.12 -4.20 -0.68
CA TYR A 74 3.99 -2.78 -0.99
C TYR A 74 2.54 -2.51 -1.42
N LEU A 75 1.74 -1.90 -0.54
CA LEU A 75 0.34 -1.61 -0.80
C LEU A 75 0.19 -0.19 -1.35
N LEU A 76 0.05 -0.06 -2.66
CA LEU A 76 -0.14 1.21 -3.36
C LEU A 76 -1.56 1.42 -3.86
N ALA A 77 -2.40 0.37 -3.87
CA ALA A 77 -3.78 0.46 -4.30
C ALA A 77 -4.57 1.42 -3.39
N ALA A 78 -5.14 2.46 -3.98
CA ALA A 78 -5.98 3.44 -3.29
C ALA A 78 -6.85 4.22 -4.27
N ILE A 79 -7.99 4.71 -3.80
CA ILE A 79 -8.76 5.76 -4.48
C ILE A 79 -8.26 7.11 -3.98
N LEU A 80 -7.81 7.96 -4.92
CA LEU A 80 -7.21 9.27 -4.63
C LEU A 80 -8.28 10.35 -4.39
N SER A 81 -7.87 11.53 -3.88
CA SER A 81 -8.74 12.62 -3.44
C SER A 81 -9.85 12.98 -4.44
N ALA A 82 -9.49 13.38 -5.65
CA ALA A 82 -10.49 13.87 -6.63
C ALA A 82 -11.53 12.81 -7.03
N THR A 83 -11.13 11.54 -7.10
CA THR A 83 -12.05 10.42 -7.36
C THR A 83 -12.81 10.04 -6.10
N GLY A 84 -12.16 10.10 -4.94
CA GLY A 84 -12.76 9.77 -3.66
C GLY A 84 -13.91 10.70 -3.28
N GLU A 85 -13.80 12.00 -3.55
CA GLU A 85 -14.87 12.96 -3.26
C GLU A 85 -16.14 12.73 -4.09
N LYS A 86 -16.05 12.02 -5.22
CA LYS A 86 -17.23 11.64 -6.01
C LYS A 86 -18.01 10.47 -5.37
N ASN A 87 -17.32 9.61 -4.61
CA ASN A 87 -17.93 8.51 -3.87
C ASN A 87 -17.14 8.25 -2.57
N PRO A 88 -17.38 9.04 -1.51
CA PRO A 88 -16.61 8.97 -0.26
C PRO A 88 -16.65 7.60 0.42
N ASN A 89 -17.81 6.93 0.42
CA ASN A 89 -17.96 5.62 1.06
C ASN A 89 -17.13 4.54 0.34
N LEU A 90 -17.12 4.55 -0.99
CA LEU A 90 -16.30 3.62 -1.77
C LEU A 90 -14.81 3.87 -1.53
N ALA A 91 -14.40 5.15 -1.52
CA ALA A 91 -13.01 5.52 -1.27
C ALA A 91 -12.57 5.11 0.14
N TRP A 92 -13.39 5.37 1.15
CA TRP A 92 -13.14 4.92 2.53
C TRP A 92 -12.99 3.40 2.61
N ASN A 93 -13.98 2.68 2.07
CA ASN A 93 -13.96 1.21 2.13
C ASN A 93 -12.72 0.62 1.46
N LEU A 94 -12.39 1.04 0.24
CA LEU A 94 -11.22 0.50 -0.45
C LEU A 94 -9.92 0.87 0.28
N ASN A 95 -9.75 2.13 0.66
CA ASN A 95 -8.51 2.59 1.27
C ASN A 95 -8.29 1.97 2.67
N MET A 96 -9.35 1.79 3.45
CA MET A 96 -9.26 1.26 4.81
C MET A 96 -9.34 -0.27 4.85
N GLN A 97 -10.32 -0.88 4.20
CA GLN A 97 -10.45 -2.34 4.23
C GLN A 97 -9.29 -3.01 3.49
N GLY A 98 -8.84 -2.42 2.36
CA GLY A 98 -7.65 -2.91 1.66
C GLY A 98 -6.40 -2.89 2.55
N LEU A 99 -6.20 -1.82 3.32
CA LEU A 99 -5.11 -1.75 4.30
C LEU A 99 -5.27 -2.82 5.40
N LEU A 100 -6.45 -2.94 5.99
CA LEU A 100 -6.71 -3.90 7.07
C LEU A 100 -6.52 -5.34 6.60
N ASN A 101 -6.95 -5.69 5.37
CA ASN A 101 -6.71 -7.00 4.79
C ASN A 101 -5.21 -7.32 4.71
N VAL A 102 -4.40 -6.35 4.26
CA VAL A 102 -2.94 -6.52 4.18
C VAL A 102 -2.30 -6.64 5.56
N LEU A 103 -2.71 -5.80 6.52
CA LEU A 103 -2.17 -5.83 7.88
C LEU A 103 -2.51 -7.13 8.61
N ASP A 104 -3.74 -7.63 8.45
CA ASP A 104 -4.15 -8.92 9.01
C ASP A 104 -3.31 -10.08 8.45
N ILE A 105 -3.18 -10.15 7.12
CA ILE A 105 -2.38 -11.17 6.47
C ILE A 105 -0.90 -11.04 6.89
N ALA A 106 -0.40 -9.80 7.00
CA ALA A 106 0.98 -9.58 7.45
C ALA A 106 1.23 -10.12 8.86
N ARG A 107 0.25 -9.98 9.75
CA ARG A 107 0.28 -10.56 11.09
C ARG A 107 0.18 -12.09 11.06
N GLU A 108 -0.78 -12.63 10.29
CA GLU A 108 -1.08 -14.06 10.22
C GLU A 108 0.09 -14.86 9.61
N GLU A 109 0.69 -14.34 8.54
CA GLU A 109 1.79 -14.97 7.80
C GLU A 109 3.19 -14.46 8.19
N GLN A 110 3.28 -13.65 9.24
CA GLN A 110 4.55 -13.09 9.74
C GLN A 110 5.37 -12.40 8.63
N ILE A 111 4.69 -11.62 7.78
CA ILE A 111 5.34 -10.85 6.73
C ILE A 111 6.39 -9.92 7.33
N GLN A 112 7.60 -9.99 6.81
CA GLN A 112 8.75 -9.27 7.37
C GLN A 112 8.60 -7.75 7.28
N LYS A 113 7.91 -7.25 6.23
CA LYS A 113 7.76 -5.82 6.01
C LYS A 113 6.53 -5.47 5.18
N VAL A 114 5.80 -4.47 5.61
CA VAL A 114 4.73 -3.82 4.84
C VAL A 114 5.13 -2.38 4.57
N TYR A 115 5.04 -1.95 3.31
CA TYR A 115 5.12 -0.56 2.93
C TYR A 115 3.74 -0.05 2.51
N TRP A 116 3.27 1.03 3.13
CA TRP A 116 2.00 1.65 2.82
C TRP A 116 2.14 3.18 2.79
N PRO A 117 1.96 3.85 1.64
CA PRO A 117 2.17 5.28 1.53
C PRO A 117 1.05 6.06 2.21
N SER A 118 1.41 7.01 3.08
CA SER A 118 0.55 8.09 3.51
C SER A 118 0.61 9.23 2.48
N SER A 119 0.17 10.43 2.84
CA SER A 119 0.08 11.55 1.92
C SER A 119 0.16 12.89 2.65
N ILE A 120 0.63 13.93 1.98
CA ILE A 120 0.49 15.32 2.45
C ILE A 120 -1.00 15.74 2.58
N ALA A 121 -1.94 14.98 2.02
CA ALA A 121 -3.37 15.22 2.19
C ALA A 121 -3.86 15.04 3.65
N VAL A 122 -3.01 14.56 4.56
CA VAL A 122 -3.28 14.56 6.00
C VAL A 122 -3.20 15.96 6.62
N PHE A 123 -2.49 16.89 5.99
CA PHE A 123 -2.41 18.26 6.43
C PHE A 123 -3.64 19.06 5.96
N GLY A 124 -3.96 20.13 6.69
CA GLY A 124 -5.14 20.94 6.42
C GLY A 124 -4.88 22.45 6.55
N PRO A 125 -5.96 23.24 6.63
CA PRO A 125 -5.86 24.72 6.57
C PRO A 125 -4.97 25.34 7.64
N THR A 126 -4.93 24.75 8.85
CA THR A 126 -4.16 25.26 9.99
C THR A 126 -2.80 24.60 10.16
N SER A 127 -2.48 23.58 9.34
CA SER A 127 -1.14 22.98 9.32
C SER A 127 -0.11 24.02 8.81
N PRO A 128 1.11 24.09 9.39
CA PRO A 128 2.15 24.99 8.90
C PRO A 128 2.50 24.70 7.43
N LYS A 129 2.50 25.75 6.60
CA LYS A 129 2.77 25.64 5.16
C LYS A 129 4.26 25.75 4.80
N ILE A 130 5.06 26.29 5.72
CA ILE A 130 6.50 26.49 5.54
C ILE A 130 7.21 25.77 6.67
N ASN A 131 8.26 25.02 6.35
CA ASN A 131 9.04 24.22 7.31
C ASN A 131 8.15 23.35 8.23
N CYS A 132 7.13 22.70 7.64
CA CYS A 132 6.16 21.87 8.35
C CYS A 132 6.89 20.73 9.08
N PRO A 133 6.85 20.69 10.43
CA PRO A 133 7.52 19.63 11.18
C PRO A 133 6.75 18.32 11.06
N GLN A 134 7.43 17.19 11.31
CA GLN A 134 6.81 15.86 11.31
C GLN A 134 5.66 15.75 12.32
N GLN A 135 5.85 16.32 13.51
CA GLN A 135 4.81 16.44 14.53
C GLN A 135 4.18 17.83 14.44
N THR A 136 2.96 17.87 13.97
CA THR A 136 2.23 19.11 13.72
C THR A 136 0.72 18.88 13.75
N ILE A 137 -0.04 19.94 13.55
CA ILE A 137 -1.51 19.86 13.44
C ILE A 137 -1.86 19.07 12.16
N ILE A 138 -2.60 18.00 12.34
CA ILE A 138 -3.14 17.15 11.29
C ILE A 138 -4.65 17.41 11.17
N GLU A 139 -5.07 17.87 10.00
CA GLU A 139 -6.45 18.36 9.81
C GLU A 139 -6.93 18.07 8.37
N PRO A 140 -7.06 16.78 8.00
CA PRO A 140 -7.46 16.41 6.64
C PRO A 140 -8.88 16.88 6.34
N ILE A 141 -9.09 17.43 5.14
CA ILE A 141 -10.37 17.95 4.68
C ILE A 141 -10.98 17.13 3.55
N THR A 142 -10.34 16.02 3.17
CA THR A 142 -10.84 15.09 2.14
C THR A 142 -10.99 13.69 2.71
N VAL A 143 -11.91 12.88 2.17
CA VAL A 143 -12.05 11.46 2.56
C VAL A 143 -10.73 10.71 2.35
N TYR A 144 -9.99 11.04 1.32
CA TYR A 144 -8.65 10.47 1.08
C TYR A 144 -7.68 10.82 2.21
N GLY A 145 -7.56 12.10 2.56
CA GLY A 145 -6.70 12.55 3.66
C GLY A 145 -7.10 11.94 5.01
N ILE A 146 -8.41 11.87 5.29
CA ILE A 146 -8.95 11.22 6.49
C ILE A 146 -8.56 9.74 6.51
N SER A 147 -8.73 9.01 5.40
CA SER A 147 -8.35 7.60 5.31
C SER A 147 -6.85 7.39 5.49
N LYS A 148 -6.01 8.28 4.93
CA LYS A 148 -4.55 8.22 5.11
C LYS A 148 -4.15 8.46 6.56
N TYR A 149 -4.74 9.45 7.22
CA TYR A 149 -4.46 9.71 8.63
C TYR A 149 -4.93 8.55 9.53
N ALA A 150 -6.14 8.05 9.34
CA ALA A 150 -6.63 6.89 10.06
C ALA A 150 -5.73 5.65 9.84
N GLY A 151 -5.27 5.44 8.60
CA GLY A 151 -4.36 4.34 8.25
C GLY A 151 -2.99 4.43 8.93
N GLU A 152 -2.45 5.64 9.16
CA GLU A 152 -1.21 5.82 9.95
C GLU A 152 -1.38 5.25 11.37
N PHE A 153 -2.53 5.49 12.02
CA PHE A 153 -2.84 4.93 13.33
C PHE A 153 -3.01 3.42 13.30
N TRP A 154 -3.68 2.87 12.28
CA TRP A 154 -3.80 1.43 12.12
C TRP A 154 -2.44 0.75 11.92
N CYS A 155 -1.57 1.33 11.09
CA CYS A 155 -0.20 0.84 10.92
C CYS A 155 0.57 0.83 12.24
N ASN A 156 0.51 1.95 12.99
CA ASN A 156 1.14 2.04 14.30
C ASN A 156 0.56 1.05 15.32
N TYR A 157 -0.77 0.87 15.35
CA TYR A 157 -1.43 -0.10 16.20
C TYR A 157 -0.96 -1.53 15.93
N TYR A 158 -0.90 -1.95 14.64
CA TYR A 158 -0.41 -3.28 14.27
C TYR A 158 1.07 -3.48 14.61
N HIS A 159 1.86 -2.43 14.46
CA HIS A 159 3.25 -2.47 14.88
C HIS A 159 3.39 -2.69 16.39
N GLN A 160 2.73 -1.85 17.19
CA GLN A 160 2.83 -1.91 18.65
C GLN A 160 2.19 -3.18 19.25
N ARG A 161 1.06 -3.61 18.71
CA ARG A 161 0.29 -4.71 19.26
C ARG A 161 0.76 -6.08 18.79
N TYR A 162 1.20 -6.17 17.53
CA TYR A 162 1.50 -7.45 16.86
C TYR A 162 2.92 -7.54 16.31
N GLY A 163 3.71 -6.48 16.40
CA GLY A 163 5.09 -6.47 15.92
C GLY A 163 5.25 -6.40 14.40
N VAL A 164 4.19 -6.08 13.65
CA VAL A 164 4.27 -5.95 12.19
C VAL A 164 5.16 -4.76 11.82
N ASP A 165 6.23 -4.97 11.03
CA ASP A 165 7.08 -3.87 10.53
C ASP A 165 6.36 -3.15 9.39
N VAL A 166 5.64 -2.06 9.71
CA VAL A 166 4.97 -1.21 8.73
C VAL A 166 5.73 0.10 8.57
N ARG A 167 6.01 0.47 7.33
CA ARG A 167 6.71 1.70 6.99
C ARG A 167 5.88 2.56 6.04
N SER A 168 5.87 3.87 6.31
CA SER A 168 5.04 4.83 5.59
C SER A 168 5.79 6.14 5.36
N LEU A 169 5.49 6.80 4.23
CA LEU A 169 5.93 8.15 3.92
C LEU A 169 4.71 9.00 3.55
N ARG A 170 4.69 10.26 3.94
CA ARG A 170 3.73 11.27 3.49
C ARG A 170 4.24 11.90 2.19
N TYR A 171 3.71 11.46 1.05
CA TYR A 171 4.02 12.02 -0.27
C TYR A 171 3.28 13.32 -0.53
#